data_c9195315f7797bce63624e5fff0955b9
#
_entry.id   c9195315f7797bce63624e5fff0955b9
#
_cell.length_a   1.000
_cell.length_b   1.000
_cell.length_c   1.000
_cell.angle_alpha   90.00
_cell.angle_beta   90.00
_cell.angle_gamma   90.00
#
_symmetry.space_group_name_H-M   'P 1'
#
loop_
_entity.id
_entity.type
_entity.pdbx_description
1 polymer ?
#
loop_
_entity_poly.entity_id
_entity_poly.type
_entity_poly.pdbx_seq_one_letter_code
_entity_poly.pdbx_strand_id
1 'polypeptide(L)'
;MPQGASIYQSNIIWVSGLETWKNIAERGIWVNGSADGLGEDIDPKTKSLTNNEWIKLTHLDSPVSRIKNVIHTYELEKNEISLNLENKNYFYWMSSSAFKYAITKYPNILNKSHFCGPGNTYNEIKKILCDDSRNLTVELSYKEWKKNFFPSID
;
A
#
# COMPACT_ATOMS: atom_id res chain seq x y z
N MET A 1 -11.15 4.84 12.75
CA MET A 1 -10.69 4.14 13.98
C MET A 1 -11.83 3.32 14.53
N PRO A 2 -11.58 2.12 15.06
CA PRO A 2 -12.62 1.37 15.75
C PRO A 2 -13.15 2.21 16.93
N GLN A 3 -14.46 2.12 17.19
CA GLN A 3 -15.06 2.76 18.35
C GLN A 3 -14.41 2.19 19.62
N GLY A 4 -13.87 3.07 20.46
CA GLY A 4 -13.22 2.70 21.72
C GLY A 4 -11.69 2.68 21.73
N ALA A 5 -11.03 2.90 20.61
CA ALA A 5 -9.57 3.06 20.61
C ALA A 5 -9.19 4.50 21.00
N SER A 6 -8.42 4.64 22.08
CA SER A 6 -7.87 5.92 22.50
C SER A 6 -6.39 5.99 22.18
N ILE A 7 -5.97 7.05 21.51
CA ILE A 7 -4.57 7.36 21.27
C ILE A 7 -4.14 8.41 22.30
N TYR A 8 -3.15 8.05 23.10
CA TYR A 8 -2.58 8.97 24.09
C TYR A 8 -1.50 9.84 23.44
N GLN A 9 -1.34 11.08 23.89
CA GLN A 9 -0.31 12.00 23.39
C GLN A 9 1.13 11.47 23.53
N SER A 10 1.35 10.55 24.45
CA SER A 10 2.64 9.89 24.66
C SER A 10 2.95 8.76 23.65
N ASN A 11 1.97 8.36 22.83
CA ASN A 11 2.20 7.31 21.85
C ASN A 11 3.01 7.82 20.66
N ILE A 12 3.97 7.02 20.22
CA ILE A 12 4.66 7.25 18.96
C ILE A 12 3.82 6.64 17.84
N ILE A 13 3.40 7.46 16.89
CA ILE A 13 2.57 7.07 15.77
C ILE A 13 3.39 7.10 14.49
N TRP A 14 3.48 5.96 13.83
CA TRP A 14 4.12 5.79 12.54
C TRP A 14 3.11 5.32 11.52
N VAL A 15 3.06 5.93 10.35
CA VAL A 15 2.07 5.63 9.33
C VAL A 15 2.69 5.07 8.06
N SER A 16 1.89 4.41 7.24
CA SER A 16 2.35 3.80 6.00
C SER A 16 2.69 4.81 4.89
N GLY A 17 2.07 5.97 4.90
CA GLY A 17 2.28 6.99 3.87
C GLY A 17 1.54 8.31 4.16
N LEU A 18 1.75 9.28 3.29
CA LEU A 18 1.29 10.66 3.46
C LEU A 18 -0.23 10.81 3.56
N GLU A 19 -1.01 10.01 2.82
CA GLU A 19 -2.48 10.10 2.90
C GLU A 19 -3.00 9.67 4.28
N THR A 20 -2.41 8.60 4.85
CA THR A 20 -2.74 8.19 6.21
C THR A 20 -2.30 9.25 7.22
N TRP A 21 -1.13 9.89 7.00
CA TRP A 21 -0.67 10.99 7.83
C TRP A 21 -1.69 12.13 7.87
N LYS A 22 -2.10 12.65 6.71
CA LYS A 22 -3.08 13.72 6.60
C LYS A 22 -4.38 13.38 7.33
N ASN A 23 -4.95 12.22 7.04
CA ASN A 23 -6.21 11.76 7.64
C ASN A 23 -6.15 11.67 9.18
N ILE A 24 -5.00 11.32 9.75
CA ILE A 24 -4.79 11.25 11.19
C ILE A 24 -4.56 12.64 11.77
N ALA A 25 -3.76 13.48 11.10
CA ALA A 25 -3.46 14.84 11.51
C ALA A 25 -4.71 15.73 11.51
N GLU A 26 -5.60 15.59 10.51
CA GLU A 26 -6.90 16.30 10.45
C GLU A 26 -7.80 15.99 11.66
N ARG A 27 -7.56 14.87 12.34
CA ARG A 27 -8.26 14.49 13.58
C ARG A 27 -7.55 15.02 14.83
N GLY A 28 -6.54 15.88 14.69
CA GLY A 28 -5.80 16.47 15.78
C GLY A 28 -4.78 15.54 16.44
N ILE A 29 -4.41 14.45 15.79
CA ILE A 29 -3.47 13.45 16.30
C ILE A 29 -2.09 13.69 15.69
N TRP A 30 -1.06 13.83 16.54
CA TRP A 30 0.31 13.99 16.10
C TRP A 30 0.87 12.69 15.51
N VAL A 31 1.44 12.77 14.31
CA VAL A 31 2.13 11.66 13.65
C VAL A 31 3.64 11.92 13.68
N ASN A 32 4.41 10.96 14.17
CA ASN A 32 5.85 11.10 14.37
C ASN A 32 6.67 10.78 13.12
N GLY A 33 6.10 10.00 12.18
CA GLY A 33 6.77 9.69 10.94
C GLY A 33 5.96 8.81 10.00
N SER A 34 6.53 8.57 8.82
CA SER A 34 5.93 7.79 7.75
C SER A 34 6.94 6.82 7.15
N ALA A 35 6.45 5.68 6.68
CA ALA A 35 7.21 4.73 5.88
C ALA A 35 7.26 5.12 4.38
N ASP A 36 6.66 6.24 3.99
CA ASP A 36 6.61 6.78 2.61
C ASP A 36 6.18 5.75 1.54
N GLY A 37 5.28 4.85 1.91
CA GLY A 37 4.81 3.77 1.04
C GLY A 37 5.77 2.59 0.90
N LEU A 38 6.93 2.62 1.55
CA LEU A 38 7.93 1.54 1.50
C LEU A 38 7.56 0.34 2.38
N GLY A 39 6.49 0.49 3.18
CA GLY A 39 5.98 -0.57 4.05
C GLY A 39 6.78 -0.76 5.33
N GLU A 40 6.56 -1.91 5.98
CA GLU A 40 7.17 -2.25 7.27
C GLU A 40 8.61 -2.74 7.15
N ASP A 41 9.10 -2.98 5.94
CA ASP A 41 10.47 -3.46 5.71
C ASP A 41 11.51 -2.42 6.09
N ILE A 42 11.10 -1.16 6.17
CA ILE A 42 11.88 -0.10 6.78
C ILE A 42 11.57 -0.10 8.28
N ASP A 43 12.43 -0.77 9.04
CA ASP A 43 12.50 -0.56 10.49
C ASP A 43 12.77 0.94 10.71
N PRO A 44 11.85 1.70 11.34
CA PRO A 44 12.09 3.12 11.61
C PRO A 44 13.30 3.35 12.51
N LYS A 45 14.07 2.29 12.85
CA LYS A 45 15.26 2.31 13.71
C LYS A 45 15.06 3.09 15.02
N THR A 46 13.82 3.13 15.48
CA THR A 46 13.42 3.90 16.65
C THR A 46 13.72 3.19 17.98
N LYS A 47 14.34 2.01 17.94
CA LYS A 47 14.79 1.31 19.13
C LYS A 47 15.69 2.16 20.02
N SER A 48 16.42 3.11 19.42
CA SER A 48 17.22 4.10 20.15
C SER A 48 16.40 5.21 20.82
N LEU A 49 15.15 5.40 20.38
CA LEU A 49 14.25 6.44 20.86
C LEU A 49 13.23 5.91 21.86
N THR A 50 12.92 4.63 21.81
CA THR A 50 11.90 4.01 22.67
C THR A 50 12.23 2.53 22.87
N ASN A 51 12.09 2.08 24.13
CA ASN A 51 12.17 0.66 24.49
C ASN A 51 10.82 -0.06 24.28
N ASN A 52 9.82 0.62 23.74
CA ASN A 52 8.48 0.10 23.58
C ASN A 52 8.37 -0.79 22.36
N GLU A 53 7.51 -1.79 22.46
CA GLU A 53 7.18 -2.65 21.32
C GLU A 53 6.19 -1.96 20.37
N TRP A 54 6.36 -2.19 19.07
CA TRP A 54 5.42 -1.73 18.07
C TRP A 54 4.16 -2.58 18.05
N ILE A 55 3.02 -1.91 17.92
CA ILE A 55 1.72 -2.54 17.63
C ILE A 55 1.34 -2.11 16.21
N LYS A 56 1.09 -3.08 15.35
CA LYS A 56 0.60 -2.85 13.99
C LYS A 56 -0.92 -2.92 13.95
N LEU A 57 -1.55 -1.86 13.45
CA LEU A 57 -2.97 -1.84 13.13
C LEU A 57 -3.14 -2.06 11.62
N THR A 58 -3.87 -3.09 11.22
CA THR A 58 -3.99 -3.48 9.81
C THR A 58 -5.30 -4.22 9.52
N HIS A 59 -5.51 -4.60 8.24
CA HIS A 59 -6.65 -5.42 7.83
C HIS A 59 -6.38 -6.92 8.02
N LEU A 60 -7.44 -7.72 8.03
CA LEU A 60 -7.39 -9.15 8.32
C LEU A 60 -6.46 -9.92 7.35
N ASP A 61 -6.52 -9.63 6.06
CA ASP A 61 -5.71 -10.28 5.01
C ASP A 61 -4.32 -9.65 4.83
N SER A 62 -3.80 -8.94 5.84
CA SER A 62 -2.47 -8.35 5.78
C SER A 62 -1.39 -9.43 5.72
N PRO A 63 -0.35 -9.26 4.90
CA PRO A 63 0.78 -10.20 4.90
C PRO A 63 1.45 -10.30 6.27
N VAL A 64 2.13 -11.42 6.49
CA VAL A 64 2.87 -11.66 7.72
C VAL A 64 3.84 -10.51 7.97
N SER A 65 3.75 -9.94 9.16
CA SER A 65 4.53 -8.79 9.60
C SER A 65 5.76 -9.21 10.41
N ARG A 66 6.83 -8.41 10.35
CA ARG A 66 7.94 -8.51 11.31
C ARG A 66 7.55 -7.99 12.70
N ILE A 67 6.48 -7.20 12.77
CA ILE A 67 5.92 -6.71 14.04
C ILE A 67 5.08 -7.84 14.63
N LYS A 68 5.43 -8.30 15.82
CA LYS A 68 4.77 -9.44 16.48
C LYS A 68 3.36 -9.10 16.96
N ASN A 69 3.16 -7.88 17.46
CA ASN A 69 1.89 -7.44 18.00
C ASN A 69 1.04 -6.83 16.89
N VAL A 70 0.13 -7.61 16.31
CA VAL A 70 -0.75 -7.18 15.22
C VAL A 70 -2.19 -7.17 15.70
N ILE A 71 -2.89 -6.08 15.44
CA ILE A 71 -4.32 -5.93 15.70
C ILE A 71 -5.02 -5.72 14.36
N HIS A 72 -5.91 -6.64 13.98
CA HIS A 72 -6.74 -6.49 12.81
C HIS A 72 -7.93 -5.58 13.14
N THR A 73 -8.00 -4.44 12.47
CA THR A 73 -8.98 -3.38 12.76
C THR A 73 -10.09 -3.28 11.72
N TYR A 74 -9.90 -3.90 10.55
CA TYR A 74 -10.90 -3.93 9.48
C TYR A 74 -10.65 -5.11 8.53
N GLU A 75 -11.66 -5.43 7.74
CA GLU A 75 -11.63 -6.41 6.67
C GLU A 75 -11.80 -5.70 5.33
N LEU A 76 -11.17 -6.22 4.29
CA LEU A 76 -11.32 -5.71 2.93
C LEU A 76 -12.44 -6.47 2.21
N GLU A 77 -13.51 -5.77 1.87
CA GLU A 77 -14.55 -6.32 1.01
C GLU A 77 -14.07 -6.33 -0.45
N LYS A 78 -14.22 -7.48 -1.10
CA LYS A 78 -13.97 -7.62 -2.53
C LYS A 78 -15.23 -7.25 -3.30
N ASN A 79 -15.31 -6.01 -3.72
CA ASN A 79 -16.39 -5.58 -4.60
C ASN A 79 -16.20 -6.19 -5.99
N GLU A 80 -17.21 -6.88 -6.49
CA GLU A 80 -17.26 -7.30 -7.89
C GLU A 80 -17.56 -6.09 -8.79
N ILE A 81 -16.49 -5.40 -9.16
CA ILE A 81 -16.60 -4.38 -10.20
C ILE A 81 -16.50 -5.10 -11.55
N SER A 82 -17.55 -5.05 -12.35
CA SER A 82 -17.57 -5.59 -13.71
C SER A 82 -16.81 -4.66 -14.67
N LEU A 83 -15.53 -4.44 -14.43
CA LEU A 83 -14.67 -3.72 -15.37
C LEU A 83 -14.10 -4.73 -16.36
N ASN A 84 -14.28 -4.46 -17.65
CA ASN A 84 -13.55 -5.21 -18.69
C ASN A 84 -12.10 -4.73 -18.71
N LEU A 85 -11.22 -5.47 -18.05
CA LEU A 85 -9.79 -5.15 -17.96
C LEU A 85 -9.02 -5.60 -19.22
N GLU A 86 -9.54 -6.52 -20.01
CA GLU A 86 -8.84 -7.10 -21.16
C GLU A 86 -8.50 -6.06 -22.23
N ASN A 87 -9.36 -5.06 -22.39
CA ASN A 87 -9.17 -3.97 -23.36
C ASN A 87 -8.27 -2.83 -22.86
N LYS A 88 -7.67 -2.97 -21.67
CA LYS A 88 -6.75 -1.98 -21.10
C LYS A 88 -5.31 -2.44 -21.30
N ASN A 89 -4.43 -1.47 -21.53
CA ASN A 89 -3.00 -1.74 -21.77
C ASN A 89 -2.10 -1.27 -20.61
N TYR A 90 -2.60 -0.39 -19.75
CA TYR A 90 -1.84 0.24 -18.67
C TYR A 90 -2.59 0.12 -17.36
N PHE A 91 -1.93 -0.38 -16.32
CA PHE A 91 -2.51 -0.63 -15.02
C PHE A 91 -1.63 -0.04 -13.92
N TYR A 92 -2.22 0.77 -13.06
CA TYR A 92 -1.55 1.21 -11.83
C TYR A 92 -2.13 0.48 -10.62
N TRP A 93 -1.27 -0.20 -9.89
CA TRP A 93 -1.66 -1.05 -8.76
C TRP A 93 -1.36 -0.37 -7.43
N MET A 94 -2.41 -0.10 -6.66
CA MET A 94 -2.30 0.44 -5.31
C MET A 94 -1.92 -0.63 -4.28
N SER A 95 -2.14 -1.92 -4.61
CA SER A 95 -1.79 -3.04 -3.75
C SER A 95 -1.50 -4.31 -4.56
N SER A 96 -0.65 -5.17 -4.03
CA SER A 96 -0.38 -6.49 -4.62
C SER A 96 -1.59 -7.42 -4.57
N SER A 97 -2.46 -7.28 -3.58
CA SER A 97 -3.70 -8.07 -3.49
C SER A 97 -4.67 -7.76 -4.63
N ALA A 98 -4.81 -6.48 -5.00
CA ALA A 98 -5.61 -6.09 -6.16
C ALA A 98 -5.04 -6.66 -7.47
N PHE A 99 -3.73 -6.63 -7.64
CA PHE A 99 -3.06 -7.26 -8.78
C PHE A 99 -3.34 -8.76 -8.84
N LYS A 100 -3.11 -9.49 -7.73
CA LYS A 100 -3.35 -10.94 -7.62
C LYS A 100 -4.79 -11.30 -7.99
N TYR A 101 -5.76 -10.55 -7.46
CA TYR A 101 -7.17 -10.75 -7.78
C TYR A 101 -7.46 -10.52 -9.27
N ALA A 102 -6.93 -9.45 -9.85
CA ALA A 102 -7.15 -9.11 -11.25
C ALA A 102 -6.59 -10.15 -12.22
N ILE A 103 -5.36 -10.65 -12.01
CA ILE A 103 -4.75 -11.68 -12.87
C ILE A 103 -5.42 -13.04 -12.72
N THR A 104 -6.00 -13.36 -11.58
CA THR A 104 -6.80 -14.57 -11.39
C THR A 104 -8.07 -14.54 -12.26
N LYS A 105 -8.69 -13.36 -12.35
CA LYS A 105 -9.92 -13.17 -13.13
C LYS A 105 -9.64 -12.92 -14.63
N TYR A 106 -8.53 -12.25 -14.94
CA TYR A 106 -8.12 -11.82 -16.29
C TYR A 106 -6.64 -12.15 -16.55
N PRO A 107 -6.28 -13.42 -16.78
CA PRO A 107 -4.86 -13.81 -16.97
C PRO A 107 -4.16 -13.08 -18.12
N ASN A 108 -4.90 -12.68 -19.14
CA ASN A 108 -4.37 -12.02 -20.34
C ASN A 108 -3.75 -10.64 -20.07
N ILE A 109 -4.05 -10.03 -18.90
CA ILE A 109 -3.44 -8.76 -18.55
C ILE A 109 -1.98 -8.89 -18.11
N LEU A 110 -1.48 -10.08 -17.81
CA LEU A 110 -0.08 -10.30 -17.42
C LEU A 110 0.93 -9.74 -18.44
N ASN A 111 0.57 -9.76 -19.72
CA ASN A 111 1.44 -9.26 -20.81
C ASN A 111 1.31 -7.76 -21.06
N LYS A 112 0.56 -7.05 -20.21
CA LYS A 112 0.35 -5.60 -20.33
C LYS A 112 1.36 -4.82 -19.50
N SER A 113 1.30 -3.49 -19.58
CA SER A 113 2.18 -2.61 -18.81
C SER A 113 1.61 -2.38 -17.41
N HIS A 114 2.42 -2.68 -16.41
CA HIS A 114 2.06 -2.56 -15.00
C HIS A 114 2.89 -1.49 -14.32
N PHE A 115 2.24 -0.74 -13.44
CA PHE A 115 2.84 0.33 -12.65
C PHE A 115 2.40 0.20 -11.20
N CYS A 116 3.27 0.53 -10.29
CA CYS A 116 2.94 0.57 -8.87
C CYS A 116 3.90 1.50 -8.11
N GLY A 117 3.55 1.84 -6.89
CA GLY A 117 4.46 2.51 -5.98
C GLY A 117 5.64 1.63 -5.59
N PRO A 118 6.72 2.23 -5.06
CA PRO A 118 7.86 1.51 -4.51
C PRO A 118 7.46 0.67 -3.28
N GLY A 119 8.32 -0.28 -2.88
CA GLY A 119 8.16 -1.07 -1.67
C GLY A 119 7.48 -2.41 -1.88
N ASN A 120 6.66 -2.84 -0.92
CA ASN A 120 6.15 -4.21 -0.88
C ASN A 120 5.28 -4.58 -2.09
N THR A 121 4.46 -3.65 -2.59
CA THR A 121 3.64 -3.88 -3.79
C THR A 121 4.50 -4.24 -5.00
N TYR A 122 5.57 -3.48 -5.24
CA TYR A 122 6.51 -3.76 -6.31
C TYR A 122 7.16 -5.13 -6.15
N ASN A 123 7.68 -5.43 -4.95
CA ASN A 123 8.36 -6.70 -4.68
C ASN A 123 7.46 -7.91 -4.91
N GLU A 124 6.21 -7.84 -4.48
CA GLU A 124 5.24 -8.91 -4.65
C GLU A 124 4.81 -9.09 -6.11
N ILE A 125 4.55 -8.00 -6.83
CA ILE A 125 4.20 -8.07 -8.26
C ILE A 125 5.37 -8.60 -9.07
N LYS A 126 6.59 -8.14 -8.79
CA LYS A 126 7.80 -8.62 -9.46
C LYS A 126 8.00 -10.13 -9.30
N LYS A 127 7.74 -10.69 -8.11
CA LYS A 127 7.81 -12.14 -7.88
C LYS A 127 6.82 -12.92 -8.77
N ILE A 128 5.65 -12.35 -9.03
CA ILE A 128 4.60 -13.01 -9.84
C ILE A 128 4.92 -12.92 -11.32
N LEU A 129 5.41 -11.77 -11.79
CA LEU A 129 5.77 -11.55 -13.18
C LEU A 129 7.05 -12.28 -13.59
N CYS A 130 7.84 -12.79 -12.63
CA CYS A 130 9.09 -13.52 -12.88
C CYS A 130 10.02 -12.83 -13.90
N ASP A 131 10.28 -13.47 -15.03
CA ASP A 131 11.19 -12.98 -16.07
C ASP A 131 10.60 -11.83 -16.91
N ASP A 132 9.29 -11.64 -16.91
CA ASP A 132 8.60 -10.53 -17.60
C ASP A 132 8.53 -9.24 -16.77
N SER A 133 9.39 -9.07 -15.78
CA SER A 133 9.48 -7.83 -14.98
C SER A 133 9.77 -6.57 -15.80
N ARG A 134 10.13 -6.71 -17.08
CA ARG A 134 10.26 -5.60 -18.06
C ARG A 134 8.98 -4.78 -18.22
N ASN A 135 7.84 -5.39 -17.94
CA ASN A 135 6.53 -4.74 -18.01
C ASN A 135 6.10 -4.07 -16.71
N LEU A 136 6.96 -4.08 -15.67
CA LEU A 136 6.69 -3.48 -14.36
C LEU A 136 7.56 -2.26 -14.14
N THR A 137 6.94 -1.11 -13.99
CA THR A 137 7.61 0.17 -13.72
C THR A 137 7.18 0.74 -12.38
N VAL A 138 8.15 1.29 -11.65
CA VAL A 138 7.88 2.00 -10.39
C VAL A 138 7.57 3.46 -10.69
N GLU A 139 6.44 3.93 -10.16
CA GLU A 139 6.04 5.33 -10.14
C GLU A 139 5.76 5.75 -8.70
N LEU A 140 6.18 6.94 -8.32
CA LEU A 140 6.10 7.39 -6.92
C LEU A 140 4.67 7.45 -6.40
N SER A 141 3.72 7.80 -7.27
CA SER A 141 2.31 7.84 -6.92
C SER A 141 1.41 7.66 -8.14
N TYR A 142 0.14 7.30 -7.91
CA TYR A 142 -0.88 7.28 -8.96
C TYR A 142 -1.03 8.65 -9.66
N LYS A 143 -0.88 9.74 -8.91
CA LYS A 143 -1.00 11.10 -9.44
C LYS A 143 0.12 11.41 -10.43
N GLU A 144 1.37 11.07 -10.09
CA GLU A 144 2.52 11.24 -10.98
C GLU A 144 2.39 10.34 -12.22
N TRP A 145 2.05 9.08 -12.03
CA TRP A 145 1.78 8.16 -13.14
C TRP A 145 0.72 8.72 -14.10
N LYS A 146 -0.41 9.20 -13.57
CA LYS A 146 -1.47 9.78 -14.39
C LYS A 146 -0.98 10.99 -15.18
N LYS A 147 -0.21 11.88 -14.55
CA LYS A 147 0.36 13.06 -15.19
C LYS A 147 1.34 12.70 -16.32
N ASN A 148 2.18 11.70 -16.09
CA ASN A 148 3.21 11.30 -17.04
C ASN A 148 2.65 10.57 -18.26
N PHE A 149 1.65 9.71 -18.07
CA PHE A 149 1.10 8.86 -19.12
C PHE A 149 -0.17 9.41 -19.77
N PHE A 150 -0.91 10.25 -19.08
CA PHE A 150 -2.14 10.86 -19.55
C PHE A 150 -2.12 12.36 -19.25
N PRO A 151 -1.16 13.11 -19.84
CA PRO A 151 -1.17 14.56 -19.69
C PRO A 151 -2.52 15.06 -20.20
N SER A 152 -3.19 15.87 -19.39
CA SER A 152 -4.42 16.54 -19.80
C SER A 152 -4.10 17.31 -21.07
N ILE A 153 -4.84 17.07 -22.13
CA ILE A 153 -4.82 17.93 -23.30
C ILE A 153 -5.61 19.16 -22.83
N ASP A 154 -4.88 20.17 -22.34
CA ASP A 154 -5.42 21.48 -22.08
C ASP A 154 -5.73 22.21 -23.39
#